data_96d9d439bcb700441b43e46d513194eb
#
_entry.id   96d9d439bcb700441b43e46d513194eb
#
_cell.length_a   1.000
_cell.length_b   1.000
_cell.length_c   1.000
_cell.angle_alpha   90.00
_cell.angle_beta   90.00
_cell.angle_gamma   90.00
#
_symmetry.space_group_name_H-M   'P 1'
#
loop_
_entity.id
_entity.type
_entity.pdbx_description
1 polymer ?
#
loop_
_entity_poly.entity_id
_entity_poly.type
_entity_poly.pdbx_seq_one_letter_code
_entity_poly.pdbx_strand_id
1 'polypeptide(L)'
;MSLWIKICANTSLADAQLAAEAGADAVGFVFAPSPRRVTAEQAAKIVLELPAALEKIGVFVDAGFSEIAATVEAAALTGVQLHFDAPPALAAQLRERFGANLRILGVVHFDARAGKRVAAIARDEHIDALLVDSRTAAAVGGTGVAFDWDAARGLIFDAGGPINFIAAGGLTPENVAKAIATLRPWGVDVVSGVEAAPGRKDAAKVRAFVANARAANASAI
;
A
#
# COMPACT_ATOMS: atom_id res chain seq x y z
N MET A 1 -14.35 12.30 4.64
CA MET A 1 -14.21 10.85 4.41
C MET A 1 -13.19 10.28 5.38
N SER A 2 -13.32 9.00 5.79
CA SER A 2 -12.31 8.36 6.64
C SER A 2 -11.04 8.10 5.82
N LEU A 3 -9.87 8.40 6.36
CA LEU A 3 -8.57 8.09 5.74
C LEU A 3 -8.37 6.57 5.74
N TRP A 4 -8.00 5.99 4.61
CA TRP A 4 -7.64 4.57 4.52
C TRP A 4 -6.19 4.34 4.97
N ILE A 5 -5.95 3.39 5.88
CA ILE A 5 -4.64 3.14 6.47
C ILE A 5 -4.23 1.68 6.26
N LYS A 6 -3.08 1.47 5.62
CA LYS A 6 -2.53 0.13 5.40
C LYS A 6 -1.22 -0.05 6.18
N ILE A 7 -1.14 -1.13 6.94
CA ILE A 7 0.10 -1.62 7.55
C ILE A 7 0.60 -2.79 6.69
N CYS A 8 1.67 -2.55 5.95
CA CYS A 8 2.14 -3.48 4.91
C CYS A 8 3.30 -4.37 5.37
N ALA A 9 3.52 -5.48 4.64
CA ALA A 9 4.59 -6.44 4.87
C ALA A 9 4.51 -7.15 6.24
N ASN A 10 3.34 -7.67 6.57
CA ASN A 10 3.14 -8.53 7.73
C ASN A 10 3.64 -9.95 7.42
N THR A 11 4.40 -10.54 8.33
CA THR A 11 4.95 -11.90 8.21
C THR A 11 4.45 -12.84 9.28
N SER A 12 3.70 -12.32 10.26
CA SER A 12 3.15 -13.10 11.38
C SER A 12 1.70 -12.74 11.68
N LEU A 13 0.97 -13.66 12.30
CA LEU A 13 -0.39 -13.40 12.79
C LEU A 13 -0.39 -12.27 13.82
N ALA A 14 0.57 -12.26 14.74
CA ALA A 14 0.65 -11.25 15.78
C ALA A 14 0.80 -9.83 15.21
N ASP A 15 1.62 -9.64 14.17
CA ASP A 15 1.79 -8.35 13.52
C ASP A 15 0.53 -7.89 12.78
N ALA A 16 -0.17 -8.83 12.10
CA ALA A 16 -1.39 -8.53 11.37
C ALA A 16 -2.57 -8.23 12.33
N GLN A 17 -2.69 -8.95 13.44
CA GLN A 17 -3.66 -8.67 14.50
C GLN A 17 -3.39 -7.33 15.17
N LEU A 18 -2.13 -7.03 15.47
CA LEU A 18 -1.72 -5.72 15.99
C LEU A 18 -2.17 -4.56 15.09
N ALA A 19 -2.00 -4.71 13.77
CA ALA A 19 -2.47 -3.71 12.81
C ALA A 19 -4.00 -3.53 12.85
N ALA A 20 -4.74 -4.64 12.89
CA ALA A 20 -6.20 -4.63 13.01
C ALA A 20 -6.67 -3.97 14.30
N GLU A 21 -6.08 -4.33 15.44
CA GLU A 21 -6.40 -3.77 16.77
C GLU A 21 -6.06 -2.28 16.87
N ALA A 22 -5.01 -1.84 16.19
CA ALA A 22 -4.66 -0.43 16.09
C ALA A 22 -5.64 0.39 15.25
N GLY A 23 -6.53 -0.24 14.49
CA GLY A 23 -7.52 0.41 13.64
C GLY A 23 -7.06 0.68 12.22
N ALA A 24 -6.15 -0.13 11.68
CA ALA A 24 -5.84 -0.13 10.26
C ALA A 24 -7.02 -0.67 9.43
N ASP A 25 -7.19 -0.17 8.20
CA ASP A 25 -8.21 -0.63 7.26
C ASP A 25 -7.73 -1.81 6.42
N ALA A 26 -6.40 -1.94 6.27
CA ALA A 26 -5.79 -3.00 5.48
C ALA A 26 -4.45 -3.48 6.05
N VAL A 27 -4.15 -4.75 5.78
CA VAL A 27 -2.83 -5.36 5.98
C VAL A 27 -2.26 -5.83 4.65
N GLY A 28 -0.94 -5.72 4.49
CA GLY A 28 -0.24 -6.16 3.27
C GLY A 28 0.64 -7.38 3.51
N PHE A 29 0.71 -8.27 2.51
CA PHE A 29 1.56 -9.46 2.46
C PHE A 29 2.42 -9.42 1.21
N VAL A 30 3.73 -9.62 1.33
CA VAL A 30 4.67 -9.52 0.21
C VAL A 30 4.95 -10.90 -0.35
N PHE A 31 4.66 -11.10 -1.65
CA PHE A 31 4.93 -12.35 -2.36
C PHE A 31 6.19 -12.28 -3.25
N ALA A 32 6.74 -11.09 -3.44
CA ALA A 32 7.98 -10.87 -4.17
C ALA A 32 9.23 -11.20 -3.33
N PRO A 33 10.40 -11.42 -3.96
CA PRO A 33 11.67 -11.59 -3.25
C PRO A 33 11.95 -10.42 -2.30
N SER A 34 11.99 -10.72 -1.00
CA SER A 34 12.14 -9.72 0.06
C SER A 34 12.44 -10.42 1.39
N PRO A 35 13.14 -9.76 2.35
CA PRO A 35 13.22 -10.23 3.74
C PRO A 35 11.85 -10.35 4.43
N ARG A 36 10.80 -9.79 3.81
CA ARG A 36 9.42 -9.76 4.31
C ARG A 36 8.49 -10.69 3.52
N ARG A 37 9.06 -11.54 2.65
CA ARG A 37 8.27 -12.45 1.83
C ARG A 37 7.55 -13.49 2.68
N VAL A 38 6.29 -13.75 2.30
CA VAL A 38 5.50 -14.88 2.79
C VAL A 38 5.08 -15.78 1.62
N THR A 39 4.75 -17.04 1.91
CA THR A 39 4.11 -17.94 0.94
C THR A 39 2.58 -17.76 0.99
N ALA A 40 1.88 -18.25 -0.04
CA ALA A 40 0.42 -18.26 -0.05
C ALA A 40 -0.16 -19.00 1.15
N GLU A 41 0.44 -20.16 1.54
CA GLU A 41 0.01 -20.94 2.68
C GLU A 41 0.25 -20.22 4.03
N GLN A 42 1.35 -19.47 4.15
CA GLN A 42 1.61 -18.67 5.34
C GLN A 42 0.60 -17.53 5.45
N ALA A 43 0.35 -16.83 4.35
CA ALA A 43 -0.64 -15.76 4.30
C ALA A 43 -2.06 -16.28 4.59
N ALA A 44 -2.45 -17.42 4.01
CA ALA A 44 -3.75 -18.06 4.25
C ALA A 44 -4.02 -18.32 5.73
N LYS A 45 -3.03 -18.90 6.45
CA LYS A 45 -3.13 -19.15 7.90
C LYS A 45 -3.33 -17.88 8.70
N ILE A 46 -2.68 -16.77 8.30
CA ILE A 46 -2.83 -15.48 8.96
C ILE A 46 -4.21 -14.89 8.65
N VAL A 47 -4.58 -14.88 7.36
CA VAL A 47 -5.82 -14.25 6.88
C VAL A 47 -7.07 -14.88 7.50
N LEU A 48 -7.07 -16.19 7.73
CA LEU A 48 -8.18 -16.92 8.35
C LEU A 48 -8.56 -16.38 9.75
N GLU A 49 -7.57 -15.87 10.49
CA GLU A 49 -7.73 -15.39 11.86
C GLU A 49 -8.00 -13.87 11.94
N LEU A 50 -8.06 -13.17 10.79
CA LEU A 50 -8.24 -11.72 10.75
C LEU A 50 -9.73 -11.33 10.56
N PRO A 51 -10.15 -10.18 11.07
CA PRO A 51 -11.50 -9.69 10.87
C PRO A 51 -11.89 -9.62 9.39
N ALA A 52 -13.12 -10.01 9.05
CA ALA A 52 -13.60 -10.00 7.65
C ALA A 52 -13.56 -8.59 7.02
N ALA A 53 -13.84 -7.56 7.80
CA ALA A 53 -13.82 -6.17 7.35
C ALA A 53 -12.42 -5.61 7.06
N LEU A 54 -11.37 -6.22 7.60
CA LEU A 54 -10.00 -5.81 7.32
C LEU A 54 -9.62 -6.25 5.90
N GLU A 55 -9.09 -5.35 5.07
CA GLU A 55 -8.63 -5.71 3.74
C GLU A 55 -7.27 -6.45 3.80
N LYS A 56 -7.10 -7.47 2.96
CA LYS A 56 -5.91 -8.33 2.86
C LYS A 56 -5.30 -8.14 1.48
N ILE A 57 -4.22 -7.36 1.42
CA ILE A 57 -3.62 -6.91 0.16
C ILE A 57 -2.34 -7.69 -0.13
N GLY A 58 -2.32 -8.44 -1.23
CA GLY A 58 -1.10 -9.09 -1.73
C GLY A 58 -0.24 -8.12 -2.54
N VAL A 59 1.07 -8.05 -2.25
CA VAL A 59 2.02 -7.23 -2.99
C VAL A 59 2.82 -8.11 -3.93
N PHE A 60 2.74 -7.80 -5.23
CA PHE A 60 3.37 -8.55 -6.31
C PHE A 60 4.33 -7.66 -7.11
N VAL A 61 5.46 -8.25 -7.52
CA VAL A 61 6.47 -7.64 -8.39
C VAL A 61 6.80 -8.66 -9.48
N ASP A 62 6.66 -8.27 -10.74
CA ASP A 62 6.94 -9.11 -11.92
C ASP A 62 6.15 -10.44 -12.01
N ALA A 63 5.03 -10.55 -11.29
CA ALA A 63 4.18 -11.74 -11.30
C ALA A 63 3.14 -11.67 -12.45
N GLY A 64 2.90 -12.80 -13.10
CA GLY A 64 1.86 -12.92 -14.13
C GLY A 64 0.48 -13.20 -13.55
N PHE A 65 -0.56 -13.06 -14.41
CA PHE A 65 -1.96 -13.27 -14.03
C PHE A 65 -2.20 -14.59 -13.29
N SER A 66 -1.71 -15.72 -13.82
CA SER A 66 -1.96 -17.05 -13.22
C SER A 66 -1.40 -17.18 -11.81
N GLU A 67 -0.22 -16.63 -11.57
CA GLU A 67 0.41 -16.65 -10.24
C GLU A 67 -0.35 -15.77 -9.26
N ILE A 68 -0.73 -14.56 -9.67
CA ILE A 68 -1.50 -13.64 -8.83
C ILE A 68 -2.87 -14.25 -8.51
N ALA A 69 -3.59 -14.75 -9.52
CA ALA A 69 -4.91 -15.34 -9.33
C ALA A 69 -4.88 -16.55 -8.38
N ALA A 70 -3.93 -17.46 -8.58
CA ALA A 70 -3.76 -18.60 -7.68
C ALA A 70 -3.45 -18.17 -6.22
N THR A 71 -2.61 -17.14 -6.04
CA THR A 71 -2.27 -16.60 -4.71
C THR A 71 -3.47 -15.92 -4.05
N VAL A 72 -4.25 -15.13 -4.81
CA VAL A 72 -5.48 -14.48 -4.32
C VAL A 72 -6.46 -15.54 -3.79
N GLU A 73 -6.68 -16.60 -4.55
CA GLU A 73 -7.59 -17.69 -4.16
C GLU A 73 -7.06 -18.47 -2.95
N ALA A 74 -5.79 -18.89 -2.99
CA ALA A 74 -5.19 -19.71 -1.94
C ALA A 74 -5.08 -18.99 -0.59
N ALA A 75 -4.80 -17.69 -0.61
CA ALA A 75 -4.62 -16.88 0.60
C ALA A 75 -5.86 -16.05 0.97
N ALA A 76 -6.99 -16.21 0.25
CA ALA A 76 -8.23 -15.45 0.45
C ALA A 76 -7.99 -13.93 0.54
N LEU A 77 -7.18 -13.40 -0.39
CA LEU A 77 -6.87 -11.97 -0.45
C LEU A 77 -8.08 -11.18 -0.95
N THR A 78 -8.26 -9.98 -0.42
CA THR A 78 -9.32 -9.05 -0.84
C THR A 78 -8.79 -7.96 -1.77
N GLY A 79 -7.49 -7.93 -2.03
CA GLY A 79 -6.90 -6.99 -2.97
C GLY A 79 -5.48 -7.35 -3.36
N VAL A 80 -5.01 -6.69 -4.40
CA VAL A 80 -3.66 -6.84 -4.95
C VAL A 80 -3.01 -5.48 -5.14
N GLN A 81 -1.72 -5.42 -4.91
CA GLN A 81 -0.87 -4.26 -5.19
C GLN A 81 0.15 -4.66 -6.25
N LEU A 82 0.02 -4.08 -7.43
CA LEU A 82 0.86 -4.31 -8.59
C LEU A 82 2.01 -3.31 -8.57
N HIS A 83 3.19 -3.79 -8.20
CA HIS A 83 4.36 -2.96 -7.86
C HIS A 83 5.38 -2.93 -8.98
N PHE A 84 4.97 -2.57 -10.19
CA PHE A 84 5.84 -2.51 -11.38
C PHE A 84 5.10 -1.91 -12.58
N ASP A 85 5.81 -1.83 -13.70
CA ASP A 85 5.20 -1.54 -15.01
C ASP A 85 4.39 -2.76 -15.49
N ALA A 86 3.28 -3.05 -14.80
CA ALA A 86 2.41 -4.17 -15.14
C ALA A 86 1.89 -4.05 -16.57
N PRO A 87 1.79 -5.16 -17.31
CA PRO A 87 1.12 -5.14 -18.60
C PRO A 87 -0.29 -4.55 -18.45
N PRO A 88 -0.73 -3.64 -19.33
CA PRO A 88 -2.07 -3.02 -19.21
C PRO A 88 -3.22 -4.02 -19.12
N ALA A 89 -3.08 -5.19 -19.75
CA ALA A 89 -4.07 -6.26 -19.70
C ALA A 89 -4.20 -6.94 -18.33
N LEU A 90 -3.20 -6.83 -17.43
CA LEU A 90 -3.18 -7.58 -16.17
C LEU A 90 -4.30 -7.12 -15.23
N ALA A 91 -4.49 -5.81 -15.07
CA ALA A 91 -5.56 -5.28 -14.24
C ALA A 91 -6.93 -5.67 -14.79
N ALA A 92 -7.12 -5.60 -16.11
CA ALA A 92 -8.35 -6.04 -16.77
C ALA A 92 -8.63 -7.53 -16.54
N GLN A 93 -7.65 -8.41 -16.70
CA GLN A 93 -7.78 -9.85 -16.45
C GLN A 93 -8.15 -10.16 -14.99
N LEU A 94 -7.53 -9.46 -14.03
CA LEU A 94 -7.86 -9.61 -12.61
C LEU A 94 -9.28 -9.11 -12.32
N ARG A 95 -9.69 -8.00 -12.92
CA ARG A 95 -11.05 -7.47 -12.81
C ARG A 95 -12.09 -8.41 -13.40
N GLU A 96 -11.80 -8.99 -14.55
CA GLU A 96 -12.68 -10.00 -15.19
C GLU A 96 -12.85 -11.24 -14.31
N ARG A 97 -11.74 -11.73 -13.70
CA ARG A 97 -11.76 -12.95 -12.87
C ARG A 97 -12.45 -12.76 -11.52
N PHE A 98 -12.20 -11.63 -10.84
CA PHE A 98 -12.60 -11.43 -9.44
C PHE A 98 -13.68 -10.37 -9.24
N GLY A 99 -14.04 -9.64 -10.28
CA GLY A 99 -15.04 -8.57 -10.20
C GLY A 99 -14.62 -7.39 -9.33
N ALA A 100 -15.59 -6.61 -8.87
CA ALA A 100 -15.40 -5.45 -8.03
C ALA A 100 -14.99 -5.78 -6.57
N ASN A 101 -15.05 -7.06 -6.19
CA ASN A 101 -14.69 -7.49 -4.83
C ASN A 101 -13.18 -7.55 -4.59
N LEU A 102 -12.37 -7.56 -5.65
CA LEU A 102 -10.91 -7.50 -5.53
C LEU A 102 -10.45 -6.05 -5.72
N ARG A 103 -9.87 -5.44 -4.69
CA ARG A 103 -9.24 -4.14 -4.81
C ARG A 103 -7.92 -4.24 -5.59
N ILE A 104 -7.74 -3.42 -6.61
CA ILE A 104 -6.52 -3.39 -7.41
C ILE A 104 -5.82 -2.05 -7.21
N LEU A 105 -4.61 -2.11 -6.64
CA LEU A 105 -3.75 -0.95 -6.40
C LEU A 105 -2.62 -0.92 -7.42
N GLY A 106 -2.50 0.17 -8.19
CA GLY A 106 -1.35 0.41 -9.05
C GLY A 106 -0.27 1.18 -8.28
N VAL A 107 1.01 0.83 -8.44
CA VAL A 107 2.12 1.52 -7.76
C VAL A 107 2.97 2.30 -8.73
N VAL A 108 3.32 3.52 -8.35
CA VAL A 108 4.30 4.34 -9.06
C VAL A 108 5.42 4.74 -8.11
N HIS A 109 6.66 4.44 -8.50
CA HIS A 109 7.83 5.01 -7.85
C HIS A 109 8.05 6.45 -8.31
N PHE A 110 8.38 7.32 -7.38
CA PHE A 110 8.64 8.73 -7.65
C PHE A 110 10.01 8.91 -8.31
N ASP A 111 10.00 9.05 -9.64
CA ASP A 111 11.16 9.35 -10.47
C ASP A 111 10.80 10.30 -11.61
N ALA A 112 11.74 10.62 -12.48
CA ALA A 112 11.54 11.52 -13.62
C ALA A 112 10.41 11.08 -14.60
N ARG A 113 9.98 9.82 -14.56
CA ARG A 113 8.92 9.26 -15.41
C ARG A 113 7.59 9.10 -14.65
N ALA A 114 7.56 9.43 -13.35
CA ALA A 114 6.39 9.21 -12.49
C ALA A 114 5.12 9.85 -13.06
N GLY A 115 5.17 11.08 -13.58
CA GLY A 115 3.99 11.78 -14.12
C GLY A 115 3.29 11.02 -15.25
N LYS A 116 4.05 10.41 -16.18
CA LYS A 116 3.46 9.61 -17.27
C LYS A 116 2.79 8.34 -16.74
N ARG A 117 3.40 7.67 -15.75
CA ARG A 117 2.84 6.46 -15.13
C ARG A 117 1.60 6.77 -14.31
N VAL A 118 1.65 7.85 -13.51
CA VAL A 118 0.48 8.34 -12.77
C VAL A 118 -0.69 8.60 -13.71
N ALA A 119 -0.47 9.33 -14.82
CA ALA A 119 -1.50 9.62 -15.80
C ALA A 119 -2.06 8.36 -16.50
N ALA A 120 -1.23 7.34 -16.73
CA ALA A 120 -1.68 6.07 -17.31
C ALA A 120 -2.56 5.29 -16.33
N ILE A 121 -2.13 5.14 -15.07
CA ILE A 121 -2.89 4.44 -14.02
C ILE A 121 -4.18 5.18 -13.69
N ALA A 122 -4.16 6.52 -13.62
CA ALA A 122 -5.36 7.31 -13.32
C ALA A 122 -6.47 7.21 -14.39
N ARG A 123 -6.16 6.72 -15.59
CA ARG A 123 -7.12 6.48 -16.69
C ARG A 123 -7.53 5.02 -16.82
N ASP A 124 -6.91 4.12 -16.07
CA ASP A 124 -7.24 2.70 -16.11
C ASP A 124 -8.43 2.43 -15.18
N GLU A 125 -9.60 2.17 -15.77
CA GLU A 125 -10.86 1.91 -15.05
C GLU A 125 -10.84 0.63 -14.20
N HIS A 126 -9.84 -0.23 -14.40
CA HIS A 126 -9.67 -1.46 -13.64
C HIS A 126 -8.89 -1.27 -12.34
N ILE A 127 -8.26 -0.10 -12.14
CA ILE A 127 -7.46 0.23 -10.96
C ILE A 127 -8.27 1.11 -10.00
N ASP A 128 -8.40 0.68 -8.75
CA ASP A 128 -9.21 1.37 -7.72
C ASP A 128 -8.46 2.50 -7.02
N ALA A 129 -7.14 2.39 -6.88
CA ALA A 129 -6.32 3.41 -6.25
C ALA A 129 -4.86 3.37 -6.74
N LEU A 130 -4.24 4.55 -6.70
CA LEU A 130 -2.85 4.77 -7.05
C LEU A 130 -2.01 4.94 -5.78
N LEU A 131 -1.02 4.08 -5.57
CA LEU A 131 -0.03 4.22 -4.51
C LEU A 131 1.24 4.85 -5.09
N VAL A 132 1.65 5.98 -4.52
CA VAL A 132 2.94 6.62 -4.87
C VAL A 132 3.94 6.35 -3.77
N ASP A 133 4.98 5.57 -4.10
CA ASP A 133 6.11 5.28 -3.21
C ASP A 133 7.21 6.32 -3.42
N SER A 134 7.44 7.12 -2.39
CA SER A 134 8.43 8.19 -2.38
C SER A 134 9.88 7.71 -2.42
N ARG A 135 10.13 6.41 -2.23
CA ARG A 135 11.49 5.89 -2.28
C ARG A 135 11.96 5.81 -3.72
N THR A 136 13.08 6.48 -4.00
CA THR A 136 13.79 6.29 -5.26
C THR A 136 14.54 4.96 -5.24
N ALA A 137 14.71 4.32 -6.40
CA ALA A 137 15.51 3.10 -6.54
C ALA A 137 16.96 3.23 -6.02
N ALA A 138 17.46 4.47 -5.91
CA ALA A 138 18.80 4.79 -5.38
C ALA A 138 18.87 4.90 -3.84
N ALA A 139 17.73 4.94 -3.14
CA ALA A 139 17.68 5.12 -1.68
C ALA A 139 17.43 3.79 -0.95
N VAL A 140 18.29 2.81 -1.19
CA VAL A 140 18.41 1.63 -0.32
C VAL A 140 19.20 2.06 0.92
N GLY A 141 18.47 2.51 1.96
CA GLY A 141 19.02 2.86 3.28
C GLY A 141 19.03 4.37 3.54
N GLY A 142 18.34 4.73 4.60
CA GLY A 142 18.32 5.98 5.39
C GLY A 142 19.22 7.16 4.98
N THR A 143 19.01 7.76 3.83
CA THR A 143 19.80 8.91 3.35
C THR A 143 19.41 10.23 4.02
N GLY A 144 18.40 10.23 4.91
CA GLY A 144 17.96 11.47 5.60
C GLY A 144 17.37 12.53 4.65
N VAL A 145 17.30 12.27 3.36
CA VAL A 145 16.69 13.20 2.40
C VAL A 145 15.18 13.16 2.60
N ALA A 146 14.64 14.26 3.10
CA ALA A 146 13.21 14.46 3.21
C ALA A 146 12.59 14.35 1.81
N PHE A 147 11.55 13.51 1.69
CA PHE A 147 10.79 13.41 0.45
C PHE A 147 10.14 14.77 0.14
N ASP A 148 10.25 15.19 -1.11
CA ASP A 148 9.62 16.42 -1.58
C ASP A 148 8.11 16.19 -1.80
N TRP A 149 7.33 16.36 -0.73
CA TRP A 149 5.87 16.20 -0.74
C TRP A 149 5.19 17.21 -1.67
N ASP A 150 5.77 18.39 -1.88
CA ASP A 150 5.19 19.42 -2.74
C ASP A 150 5.36 19.06 -4.22
N ALA A 151 6.52 18.52 -4.60
CA ALA A 151 6.74 17.98 -5.94
C ALA A 151 5.83 16.80 -6.26
N ALA A 152 5.62 15.87 -5.29
CA ALA A 152 4.70 14.75 -5.44
C ALA A 152 3.25 15.22 -5.61
N ARG A 153 2.84 16.22 -4.83
CA ARG A 153 1.52 16.83 -4.95
C ARG A 153 1.26 17.37 -6.35
N GLY A 154 2.23 18.12 -6.92
CA GLY A 154 2.13 18.64 -8.29
C GLY A 154 1.83 17.53 -9.30
N LEU A 155 2.62 16.45 -9.28
CA LEU A 155 2.45 15.30 -10.19
C LEU A 155 1.09 14.62 -10.08
N ILE A 156 0.55 14.50 -8.86
CA ILE A 156 -0.74 13.85 -8.62
C ILE A 156 -1.89 14.73 -9.12
N PHE A 157 -1.85 16.03 -8.85
CA PHE A 157 -2.90 16.98 -9.29
C PHE A 157 -2.87 17.22 -10.79
N ASP A 158 -1.68 17.26 -11.41
CA ASP A 158 -1.52 17.48 -12.86
C ASP A 158 -1.93 16.25 -13.68
N ALA A 159 -2.00 15.07 -13.07
CA ALA A 159 -2.42 13.83 -13.74
C ALA A 159 -3.92 13.82 -14.12
N GLY A 160 -4.73 14.72 -13.55
CA GLY A 160 -6.08 15.07 -14.04
C GLY A 160 -7.16 14.00 -13.95
N GLY A 161 -7.02 12.98 -13.10
CA GLY A 161 -8.03 11.93 -12.92
C GLY A 161 -8.55 11.83 -11.47
N PRO A 162 -9.82 11.42 -11.27
CA PRO A 162 -10.42 11.26 -9.94
C PRO A 162 -10.01 9.93 -9.27
N ILE A 163 -8.72 9.56 -9.32
CA ILE A 163 -8.26 8.32 -8.68
C ILE A 163 -7.95 8.54 -7.20
N ASN A 164 -8.31 7.56 -6.37
CA ASN A 164 -7.92 7.51 -4.97
C ASN A 164 -6.39 7.43 -4.85
N PHE A 165 -5.77 8.39 -4.16
CA PHE A 165 -4.33 8.46 -4.00
C PHE A 165 -3.89 7.97 -2.62
N ILE A 166 -2.90 7.07 -2.58
CA ILE A 166 -2.28 6.53 -1.36
C ILE A 166 -0.84 7.03 -1.28
N ALA A 167 -0.52 7.72 -0.19
CA ALA A 167 0.85 8.14 0.08
C ALA A 167 1.64 7.00 0.74
N ALA A 168 2.82 6.70 0.19
CA ALA A 168 3.73 5.68 0.70
C ALA A 168 5.19 6.12 0.63
N GLY A 169 6.08 5.27 1.15
CA GLY A 169 7.53 5.50 1.16
C GLY A 169 8.00 6.41 2.29
N GLY A 170 8.84 5.88 3.18
CA GLY A 170 9.46 6.65 4.26
C GLY A 170 8.51 7.23 5.31
N LEU A 171 7.22 6.83 5.30
CA LEU A 171 6.29 7.24 6.35
C LEU A 171 6.65 6.61 7.70
N THR A 172 6.51 7.41 8.75
CA THR A 172 6.73 7.03 10.15
C THR A 172 5.65 7.66 11.04
N PRO A 173 5.50 7.25 12.30
CA PRO A 173 4.60 7.92 13.23
C PRO A 173 4.83 9.43 13.33
N GLU A 174 6.10 9.88 13.22
CA GLU A 174 6.50 11.26 13.41
C GLU A 174 6.17 12.15 12.21
N ASN A 175 6.13 11.60 10.99
CA ASN A 175 5.95 12.39 9.77
C ASN A 175 4.61 12.23 9.07
N VAL A 176 3.81 11.21 9.43
CA VAL A 176 2.54 10.89 8.74
C VAL A 176 1.54 12.04 8.80
N ALA A 177 1.45 12.76 9.92
CA ALA A 177 0.55 13.91 10.05
C ALA A 177 0.91 15.03 9.06
N LYS A 178 2.20 15.32 8.90
CA LYS A 178 2.68 16.31 7.91
C LYS A 178 2.40 15.84 6.48
N ALA A 179 2.63 14.56 6.17
CA ALA A 179 2.33 13.99 4.87
C ALA A 179 0.85 14.14 4.51
N ILE A 180 -0.06 13.84 5.45
CA ILE A 180 -1.51 13.97 5.26
C ILE A 180 -1.90 15.43 5.05
N ALA A 181 -1.40 16.36 5.85
CA ALA A 181 -1.69 17.78 5.74
C ALA A 181 -1.25 18.36 4.37
N THR A 182 -0.09 17.93 3.87
CA THR A 182 0.48 18.41 2.59
C THR A 182 -0.21 17.79 1.39
N LEU A 183 -0.36 16.46 1.39
CA LEU A 183 -0.81 15.71 0.21
C LEU A 183 -2.33 15.53 0.14
N ARG A 184 -3.03 15.59 1.27
CA ARG A 184 -4.45 15.26 1.41
C ARG A 184 -4.81 13.94 0.70
N PRO A 185 -4.11 12.85 1.02
CA PRO A 185 -4.30 11.58 0.35
C PRO A 185 -5.63 10.94 0.76
N TRP A 186 -6.16 10.06 -0.10
CA TRP A 186 -7.25 9.16 0.26
C TRP A 186 -6.80 8.11 1.30
N GLY A 187 -5.52 7.69 1.24
CA GLY A 187 -4.95 6.72 2.17
C GLY A 187 -3.44 6.89 2.38
N VAL A 188 -2.93 6.15 3.37
CA VAL A 188 -1.50 6.05 3.68
C VAL A 188 -1.08 4.59 3.82
N ASP A 189 0.15 4.28 3.39
CA ASP A 189 0.75 2.95 3.48
C ASP A 189 2.12 3.00 4.13
N VAL A 190 2.38 2.11 5.08
CA VAL A 190 3.66 2.06 5.81
C VAL A 190 4.20 0.65 5.94
N VAL A 191 5.52 0.52 5.80
CA VAL A 191 6.27 -0.73 6.01
C VAL A 191 7.31 -0.55 7.11
N SER A 192 8.50 -0.06 6.76
CA SER A 192 9.67 -0.02 7.64
C SER A 192 9.55 1.01 8.77
N GLY A 193 8.78 2.08 8.57
CA GLY A 193 8.60 3.13 9.60
C GLY A 193 7.91 2.64 10.87
N VAL A 194 7.26 1.47 10.83
CA VAL A 194 6.61 0.84 11.98
C VAL A 194 7.20 -0.53 12.33
N GLU A 195 8.44 -0.79 11.90
CA GLU A 195 9.14 -2.04 12.20
C GLU A 195 10.15 -1.88 13.35
N ALA A 196 10.30 -2.94 14.14
CA ALA A 196 11.41 -3.14 15.08
C ALA A 196 12.62 -3.74 14.37
N ALA A 197 12.39 -4.61 13.38
CA ALA A 197 13.35 -5.21 12.48
C ALA A 197 12.64 -5.59 11.19
N PRO A 198 13.34 -5.79 10.06
CA PRO A 198 12.71 -6.20 8.80
C PRO A 198 11.78 -7.41 8.98
N GLY A 199 10.50 -7.26 8.64
CA GLY A 199 9.47 -8.30 8.78
C GLY A 199 8.92 -8.47 10.20
N ARG A 200 9.26 -7.61 11.16
CA ARG A 200 8.69 -7.64 12.51
C ARG A 200 8.21 -6.24 12.92
N LYS A 201 6.93 -6.11 13.19
CA LYS A 201 6.34 -4.82 13.59
C LYS A 201 6.72 -4.44 15.03
N ASP A 202 6.77 -3.13 15.28
CA ASP A 202 6.90 -2.54 16.61
C ASP A 202 5.50 -2.07 17.05
N ALA A 203 5.03 -2.62 18.17
CA ALA A 203 3.66 -2.37 18.63
C ALA A 203 3.39 -0.89 18.97
N ALA A 204 4.38 -0.20 19.54
CA ALA A 204 4.23 1.22 19.87
C ALA A 204 4.19 2.07 18.61
N LYS A 205 5.06 1.79 17.63
CA LYS A 205 5.09 2.51 16.36
C LYS A 205 3.82 2.27 15.53
N VAL A 206 3.30 1.03 15.45
CA VAL A 206 2.06 0.74 14.72
C VAL A 206 0.89 1.54 15.31
N ARG A 207 0.69 1.49 16.64
CA ARG A 207 -0.36 2.24 17.31
C ARG A 207 -0.21 3.74 17.15
N ALA A 208 1.01 4.26 17.31
CA ALA A 208 1.27 5.69 17.15
C ALA A 208 1.04 6.15 15.70
N PHE A 209 1.45 5.36 14.70
CA PHE A 209 1.23 5.68 13.29
C PHE A 209 -0.27 5.82 12.98
N VAL A 210 -1.06 4.81 13.37
CA VAL A 210 -2.50 4.82 13.10
C VAL A 210 -3.19 5.96 13.84
N ALA A 211 -2.86 6.18 15.11
CA ALA A 211 -3.44 7.26 15.91
C ALA A 211 -3.13 8.64 15.32
N ASN A 212 -1.87 8.90 14.93
CA ASN A 212 -1.44 10.16 14.34
C ASN A 212 -2.08 10.40 12.96
N ALA A 213 -2.22 9.35 12.15
CA ALA A 213 -2.88 9.43 10.85
C ALA A 213 -4.37 9.77 10.99
N ARG A 214 -5.09 9.11 11.90
CA ARG A 214 -6.50 9.40 12.18
C ARG A 214 -6.72 10.82 12.70
N ALA A 215 -5.88 11.26 13.65
CA ALA A 215 -5.95 12.62 14.22
C ALA A 215 -5.69 13.70 13.14
N ALA A 216 -4.69 13.52 12.29
CA ALA A 216 -4.38 14.45 11.21
C ALA A 216 -5.53 14.58 10.20
N ASN A 217 -6.19 13.47 9.84
CA ASN A 217 -7.33 13.49 8.93
C ASN A 217 -8.56 14.21 9.54
N ALA A 218 -8.81 14.03 10.83
CA ALA A 218 -9.90 14.72 11.51
C ALA A 218 -9.72 16.25 11.54
N SER A 219 -8.47 16.72 11.60
CA SER A 219 -8.12 18.14 11.60
C SER A 219 -8.13 18.79 10.21
N ALA A 220 -8.19 18.00 9.14
CA ALA A 220 -8.16 18.47 7.75
C ALA A 220 -9.57 18.64 7.12
N ILE A 221 -10.63 18.29 7.86
CA ILE A 221 -12.04 18.44 7.52
C ILE A 221 -12.57 19.73 8.14
#